data_0b21a7feba8b1c526f27bc5f2df4570a
#
_entry.id   0b21a7feba8b1c526f27bc5f2df4570a
#
_cell.length_a   1.000
_cell.length_b   1.000
_cell.length_c   1.000
_cell.angle_alpha   90.00
_cell.angle_beta   90.00
_cell.angle_gamma   90.00
#
_symmetry.space_group_name_H-M   'P 1'
#
loop_
_entity.id
_entity.type
_entity.pdbx_description
1 polymer ?
#
loop_
_entity_poly.entity_id
_entity_poly.type
_entity_poly.pdbx_seq_one_letter_code
_entity_poly.pdbx_strand_id
1 'polypeptide(L)'
;MCEGENPCPHGTPDRSHYEYYPDTSDVPEAAGVPINGRSYTIAAGVDIDTADAQGVLYAHGGVAGGHSLYVKDKRLRYTFNWVGTHLQDVVADRDLTPGSHVVAVDFAVAGPSADPSMPGFAGTLTLFIDDEEVGCGEIVTQPGPFCLVGDGICVGRDSASPVTPEYVAPFAFRGGTIDKVVVDVSGDRYVDHEAQVRAWFAID
;
A
#
# COMPACT_ATOMS: atom_id res chain seq x y z
N MET A 1 8.82 -45.68 12.84
CA MET A 1 7.71 -45.29 11.94
C MET A 1 6.84 -44.33 12.72
N CYS A 2 7.09 -43.05 12.59
CA CYS A 2 6.22 -41.98 13.07
C CYS A 2 6.15 -40.96 11.92
N GLU A 3 5.24 -41.21 11.01
CA GLU A 3 4.75 -40.22 10.06
C GLU A 3 3.78 -39.34 10.83
N GLY A 4 4.18 -38.17 11.14
CA GLY A 4 3.37 -37.13 11.72
C GLY A 4 3.72 -35.82 11.00
N GLU A 5 3.08 -35.55 9.87
CA GLU A 5 3.04 -34.24 9.29
C GLU A 5 2.36 -33.29 10.28
N ASN A 6 3.16 -32.56 11.02
CA ASN A 6 2.69 -31.44 11.80
C ASN A 6 2.68 -30.24 10.85
N PRO A 7 1.52 -29.80 10.33
CA PRO A 7 1.49 -28.56 9.57
C PRO A 7 1.88 -27.44 10.52
N CYS A 8 2.92 -26.70 10.16
CA CYS A 8 3.27 -25.47 10.86
C CYS A 8 2.03 -24.58 10.96
N PRO A 9 1.64 -24.11 12.17
CA PRO A 9 0.43 -23.32 12.36
C PRO A 9 0.52 -21.86 11.85
N HIS A 10 1.44 -21.54 10.98
CA HIS A 10 1.66 -20.20 10.42
C HIS A 10 1.43 -20.10 8.91
N GLY A 11 0.68 -21.03 8.34
CA GLY A 11 0.13 -20.85 7.02
C GLY A 11 -1.05 -19.88 7.10
N THR A 12 -0.84 -18.58 6.94
CA THR A 12 -1.91 -17.71 6.46
C THR A 12 -2.50 -18.39 5.22
N PRO A 13 -3.82 -18.57 5.13
CA PRO A 13 -4.41 -19.09 3.90
C PRO A 13 -3.90 -18.24 2.74
N ASP A 14 -3.66 -18.85 1.61
CA ASP A 14 -3.20 -18.19 0.38
C ASP A 14 -4.33 -17.24 -0.12
N ARG A 15 -4.52 -16.18 0.69
CA ARG A 15 -5.54 -15.16 0.45
C ARG A 15 -4.92 -14.10 -0.44
N SER A 16 -5.49 -13.91 -1.61
CA SER A 16 -5.08 -12.87 -2.54
C SER A 16 -5.92 -11.59 -2.46
N HIS A 17 -7.05 -11.65 -1.76
CA HIS A 17 -8.04 -10.58 -1.72
C HIS A 17 -8.39 -10.22 -0.27
N TYR A 18 -8.25 -8.94 0.08
CA TYR A 18 -8.46 -8.38 1.42
C TYR A 18 -9.42 -7.20 1.34
N GLU A 19 -10.39 -7.14 2.24
CA GLU A 19 -11.32 -6.02 2.35
C GLU A 19 -11.11 -5.33 3.69
N TYR A 20 -11.05 -4.00 3.64
CA TYR A 20 -10.91 -3.12 4.80
C TYR A 20 -12.02 -2.08 4.79
N TYR A 21 -12.52 -1.72 5.96
CA TYR A 21 -13.65 -0.82 6.13
C TYR A 21 -13.26 0.40 6.95
N PRO A 22 -13.83 1.59 6.67
CA PRO A 22 -13.66 2.77 7.52
C PRO A 22 -14.19 2.52 8.94
N ASP A 23 -13.81 3.37 9.89
CA ASP A 23 -14.26 3.33 11.28
C ASP A 23 -13.96 2.04 12.06
N THR A 24 -13.07 1.21 11.52
CA THR A 24 -12.56 0.02 12.21
C THR A 24 -11.25 0.32 12.94
N SER A 25 -10.87 -0.58 13.84
CA SER A 25 -9.54 -0.56 14.46
C SER A 25 -8.46 -0.81 13.41
N ASP A 26 -7.30 -0.21 13.61
CA ASP A 26 -6.15 -0.42 12.75
C ASP A 26 -5.76 -1.91 12.74
N VAL A 27 -5.41 -2.41 11.55
CA VAL A 27 -4.98 -3.79 11.40
C VAL A 27 -3.46 -3.84 11.58
N PRO A 28 -2.94 -4.57 12.59
CA PRO A 28 -1.50 -4.71 12.77
C PRO A 28 -0.84 -5.27 11.52
N GLU A 29 0.36 -4.79 11.18
CA GLU A 29 1.07 -5.21 9.97
C GLU A 29 1.21 -6.72 9.84
N ALA A 30 1.49 -7.42 10.95
CA ALA A 30 1.60 -8.89 10.95
C ALA A 30 0.31 -9.63 10.56
N ALA A 31 -0.85 -8.96 10.61
CA ALA A 31 -2.15 -9.46 10.19
C ALA A 31 -2.65 -8.82 8.89
N GLY A 32 -1.90 -7.85 8.37
CA GLY A 32 -2.22 -7.12 7.16
C GLY A 32 -1.87 -7.88 5.88
N VAL A 33 -2.24 -7.27 4.76
CA VAL A 33 -1.94 -7.81 3.44
C VAL A 33 -0.44 -7.72 3.14
N PRO A 34 0.21 -8.82 2.69
CA PRO A 34 1.62 -8.83 2.36
C PRO A 34 1.84 -8.34 0.91
N ILE A 35 2.15 -7.07 0.71
CA ILE A 35 2.41 -6.50 -0.63
C ILE A 35 3.89 -6.56 -1.06
N ASN A 36 4.79 -6.94 -0.15
CA ASN A 36 6.22 -6.91 -0.41
C ASN A 36 6.64 -7.86 -1.54
N GLY A 37 7.34 -7.33 -2.54
CA GLY A 37 7.90 -8.09 -3.64
C GLY A 37 6.86 -8.70 -4.59
N ARG A 38 5.68 -8.10 -4.72
CA ARG A 38 4.62 -8.54 -5.64
C ARG A 38 3.87 -7.37 -6.23
N SER A 39 3.19 -7.64 -7.35
CA SER A 39 2.18 -6.74 -7.88
C SER A 39 0.97 -6.70 -6.97
N TYR A 40 0.34 -5.54 -6.86
CA TYR A 40 -0.85 -5.35 -6.05
C TYR A 40 -1.74 -4.25 -6.62
N THR A 41 -3.03 -4.36 -6.34
CA THR A 41 -4.02 -3.31 -6.60
C THR A 41 -4.66 -2.91 -5.27
N ILE A 42 -4.81 -1.60 -5.03
CA ILE A 42 -5.59 -1.05 -3.91
C ILE A 42 -6.71 -0.22 -4.53
N ALA A 43 -7.96 -0.61 -4.32
CA ALA A 43 -9.12 0.09 -4.83
C ALA A 43 -10.04 0.54 -3.70
N ALA A 44 -10.54 1.77 -3.77
CA ALA A 44 -11.48 2.32 -2.81
C ALA A 44 -12.77 2.80 -3.52
N GLY A 45 -13.92 2.34 -3.05
CA GLY A 45 -15.21 2.92 -3.39
C GLY A 45 -15.44 4.18 -2.55
N VAL A 46 -15.68 5.31 -3.18
CA VAL A 46 -15.86 6.61 -2.51
C VAL A 46 -17.05 7.38 -3.07
N ASP A 47 -17.81 8.02 -2.20
CA ASP A 47 -18.79 9.03 -2.57
C ASP A 47 -18.25 10.40 -2.18
N ILE A 48 -18.03 11.28 -3.15
CA ILE A 48 -17.49 12.62 -2.96
C ILE A 48 -18.67 13.60 -2.91
N ASP A 49 -18.91 14.19 -1.73
CA ASP A 49 -20.00 15.12 -1.53
C ASP A 49 -19.65 16.54 -1.99
N THR A 50 -18.39 16.93 -1.80
CA THR A 50 -17.92 18.30 -2.04
C THR A 50 -16.61 18.35 -2.81
N ALA A 51 -16.43 19.40 -3.61
CA ALA A 51 -15.24 19.56 -4.43
C ALA A 51 -13.94 19.82 -3.63
N ASP A 52 -14.03 20.04 -2.33
CA ASP A 52 -12.91 20.19 -1.38
C ASP A 52 -12.67 18.95 -0.52
N ALA A 53 -13.24 17.80 -0.92
CA ALA A 53 -13.00 16.52 -0.30
C ALA A 53 -11.51 16.24 -0.21
N GLN A 54 -11.05 15.81 0.97
CA GLN A 54 -9.63 15.48 1.22
C GLN A 54 -9.47 14.55 2.40
N GLY A 55 -8.33 13.88 2.45
CA GLY A 55 -7.96 12.97 3.52
C GLY A 55 -7.46 11.63 3.00
N VAL A 56 -7.03 10.80 3.93
CA VAL A 56 -6.51 9.46 3.63
C VAL A 56 -7.67 8.52 3.32
N LEU A 57 -7.55 7.77 2.24
CA LEU A 57 -8.43 6.66 1.88
C LEU A 57 -7.89 5.35 2.48
N TYR A 58 -6.59 5.13 2.33
CA TYR A 58 -5.88 3.96 2.85
C TYR A 58 -4.45 4.35 3.21
N ALA A 59 -3.98 3.90 4.37
CA ALA A 59 -2.58 4.03 4.78
C ALA A 59 -2.09 2.73 5.41
N HIS A 60 -0.82 2.43 5.20
CA HIS A 60 -0.13 1.31 5.82
C HIS A 60 1.30 1.72 6.16
N GLY A 61 1.68 1.60 7.42
CA GLY A 61 2.97 2.06 7.93
C GLY A 61 2.93 3.53 8.34
N GLY A 62 4.06 4.22 8.28
CA GLY A 62 4.20 5.59 8.76
C GLY A 62 5.51 6.26 8.37
N VAL A 63 6.04 7.14 9.22
CA VAL A 63 7.24 7.94 8.96
C VAL A 63 8.50 7.09 8.70
N ALA A 64 8.58 5.89 9.27
CA ALA A 64 9.71 4.99 9.11
C ALA A 64 9.64 4.09 7.86
N GLY A 65 8.56 4.16 7.12
CA GLY A 65 8.29 3.39 5.91
C GLY A 65 6.80 3.07 5.79
N GLY A 66 6.29 3.00 4.58
CA GLY A 66 4.88 2.73 4.34
C GLY A 66 4.37 3.29 3.03
N HIS A 67 3.06 3.25 2.86
CA HIS A 67 2.41 3.84 1.69
C HIS A 67 1.01 4.36 2.04
N SER A 68 0.56 5.36 1.29
CA SER A 68 -0.73 5.99 1.50
C SER A 68 -1.39 6.38 0.17
N LEU A 69 -2.66 6.03 0.03
CA LEU A 69 -3.58 6.52 -1.00
C LEU A 69 -4.48 7.57 -0.36
N TYR A 70 -4.46 8.79 -0.87
CA TYR A 70 -5.17 9.91 -0.27
C TYR A 70 -5.62 10.95 -1.29
N VAL A 71 -6.56 11.79 -0.90
CA VAL A 71 -7.02 12.95 -1.68
C VAL A 71 -6.50 14.21 -1.01
N LYS A 72 -5.84 15.06 -1.78
CA LYS A 72 -5.38 16.40 -1.34
C LYS A 72 -5.37 17.36 -2.52
N ASP A 73 -5.78 18.60 -2.28
CA ASP A 73 -5.87 19.65 -3.31
C ASP A 73 -6.69 19.16 -4.52
N LYS A 74 -7.82 18.47 -4.26
CA LYS A 74 -8.74 17.85 -5.22
C LYS A 74 -8.17 16.71 -6.05
N ARG A 75 -6.94 16.27 -5.78
CA ARG A 75 -6.26 15.25 -6.57
C ARG A 75 -6.08 13.97 -5.79
N LEU A 76 -6.30 12.86 -6.47
CA LEU A 76 -5.87 11.55 -5.98
C LEU A 76 -4.34 11.51 -5.98
N ARG A 77 -3.78 11.03 -4.89
CA ARG A 77 -2.34 10.93 -4.69
C ARG A 77 -1.98 9.61 -4.07
N TYR A 78 -0.83 9.11 -4.44
CA TYR A 78 -0.21 7.98 -3.76
C TYR A 78 1.23 8.32 -3.42
N THR A 79 1.62 8.05 -2.18
CA THR A 79 3.00 8.17 -1.71
C THR A 79 3.50 6.82 -1.23
N PHE A 80 4.65 6.39 -1.71
CA PHE A 80 5.42 5.30 -1.14
C PHE A 80 6.64 5.86 -0.40
N ASN A 81 6.70 5.64 0.91
CA ASN A 81 7.81 6.03 1.76
C ASN A 81 8.75 4.84 1.91
N TRP A 82 9.87 4.88 1.20
CA TRP A 82 10.88 3.84 1.28
C TRP A 82 11.75 4.05 2.51
N VAL A 83 11.54 3.24 3.55
CA VAL A 83 12.22 3.20 4.87
C VAL A 83 12.48 4.56 5.52
N GLY A 84 11.60 5.53 5.34
CA GLY A 84 11.71 6.87 5.92
C GLY A 84 12.75 7.79 5.26
N THR A 85 13.36 7.37 4.16
CA THR A 85 14.47 8.11 3.52
C THR A 85 14.14 8.64 2.13
N HIS A 86 13.28 7.96 1.38
CA HIS A 86 12.89 8.35 0.04
C HIS A 86 11.38 8.32 -0.11
N LEU A 87 10.81 9.48 -0.43
CA LEU A 87 9.40 9.63 -0.76
C LEU A 87 9.23 9.56 -2.28
N GLN A 88 8.33 8.74 -2.74
CA GLN A 88 8.02 8.51 -4.14
C GLN A 88 6.54 8.77 -4.34
N ASP A 89 6.22 9.83 -5.09
CA ASP A 89 4.85 10.33 -5.22
C ASP A 89 4.34 10.15 -6.65
N VAL A 90 3.10 9.70 -6.77
CA VAL A 90 2.33 9.75 -8.01
C VAL A 90 1.06 10.55 -7.75
N VAL A 91 0.79 11.53 -8.62
CA VAL A 91 -0.33 12.46 -8.49
C VAL A 91 -1.18 12.40 -9.74
N ALA A 92 -2.50 12.30 -9.56
CA ALA A 92 -3.45 12.34 -10.67
C ALA A 92 -3.32 13.64 -11.47
N ASP A 93 -3.48 13.55 -12.78
CA ASP A 93 -3.40 14.67 -13.73
C ASP A 93 -4.68 15.53 -13.75
N ARG A 94 -5.76 15.01 -13.17
CA ARG A 94 -7.07 15.68 -13.08
C ARG A 94 -7.66 15.66 -11.68
N ASP A 95 -8.63 16.52 -11.45
CA ASP A 95 -9.34 16.64 -10.18
C ASP A 95 -10.31 15.45 -9.98
N LEU A 96 -10.45 15.00 -8.74
CA LEU A 96 -11.54 14.13 -8.32
C LEU A 96 -12.78 14.98 -8.07
N THR A 97 -13.82 14.74 -8.84
CA THR A 97 -15.06 15.55 -8.83
C THR A 97 -16.10 14.99 -7.84
N PRO A 98 -17.11 15.78 -7.43
CA PRO A 98 -18.24 15.23 -6.69
C PRO A 98 -18.97 14.14 -7.47
N GLY A 99 -19.41 13.09 -6.75
CA GLY A 99 -20.05 11.90 -7.30
C GLY A 99 -19.52 10.61 -6.68
N SER A 100 -20.09 9.49 -7.08
CA SER A 100 -19.61 8.16 -6.70
C SER A 100 -18.50 7.74 -7.65
N HIS A 101 -17.37 7.31 -7.10
CA HIS A 101 -16.18 6.92 -7.85
C HIS A 101 -15.56 5.62 -7.30
N VAL A 102 -14.88 4.91 -8.17
CA VAL A 102 -13.88 3.92 -7.79
C VAL A 102 -12.50 4.50 -8.09
N VAL A 103 -11.72 4.72 -7.05
CA VAL A 103 -10.33 5.17 -7.20
C VAL A 103 -9.39 4.01 -6.89
N ALA A 104 -8.34 3.87 -7.68
CA ALA A 104 -7.42 2.75 -7.50
C ALA A 104 -5.96 3.15 -7.77
N VAL A 105 -5.07 2.36 -7.19
CA VAL A 105 -3.66 2.31 -7.52
C VAL A 105 -3.29 0.88 -7.85
N ASP A 106 -2.59 0.70 -8.94
CA ASP A 106 -2.03 -0.58 -9.39
C ASP A 106 -0.50 -0.49 -9.43
N PHE A 107 0.17 -1.45 -8.81
CA PHE A 107 1.62 -1.58 -8.87
C PHE A 107 1.98 -2.87 -9.58
N ALA A 108 2.63 -2.74 -10.72
CA ALA A 108 3.15 -3.85 -11.51
C ALA A 108 4.66 -4.00 -11.26
N VAL A 109 5.06 -5.02 -10.51
CA VAL A 109 6.48 -5.30 -10.25
C VAL A 109 7.20 -5.72 -11.53
N ALA A 110 8.34 -5.07 -11.81
CA ALA A 110 9.19 -5.39 -12.95
C ALA A 110 10.39 -6.30 -12.56
N GLY A 111 10.89 -6.15 -11.33
CA GLY A 111 12.02 -6.94 -10.84
C GLY A 111 12.79 -6.25 -9.71
N PRO A 112 13.97 -6.75 -9.37
CA PRO A 112 14.83 -6.11 -8.37
C PRO A 112 15.20 -4.68 -8.78
N SER A 113 15.29 -3.79 -7.78
CA SER A 113 15.80 -2.44 -8.01
C SER A 113 17.25 -2.46 -8.48
N ALA A 114 17.54 -1.68 -9.52
CA ALA A 114 18.90 -1.44 -9.98
C ALA A 114 19.63 -0.35 -9.15
N ASP A 115 18.91 0.37 -8.31
CA ASP A 115 19.48 1.42 -7.45
C ASP A 115 20.01 0.82 -6.14
N PRO A 116 21.34 0.83 -5.91
CA PRO A 116 21.93 0.29 -4.69
C PRO A 116 21.52 1.05 -3.42
N SER A 117 21.05 2.29 -3.53
CA SER A 117 20.60 3.11 -2.40
C SER A 117 19.17 2.76 -1.97
N MET A 118 18.39 2.15 -2.86
CA MET A 118 17.03 1.68 -2.62
C MET A 118 16.90 0.20 -3.00
N PRO A 119 17.54 -0.73 -2.27
CA PRO A 119 17.35 -2.14 -2.52
C PRO A 119 15.88 -2.54 -2.30
N GLY A 120 15.32 -3.29 -3.24
CA GLY A 120 13.90 -3.66 -3.22
C GLY A 120 13.40 -4.09 -4.57
N PHE A 121 12.15 -3.79 -4.87
CA PHE A 121 11.50 -4.20 -6.11
C PHE A 121 11.02 -2.96 -6.87
N ALA A 122 11.58 -2.78 -8.06
CA ALA A 122 11.18 -1.72 -8.97
C ALA A 122 9.94 -2.13 -9.78
N GLY A 123 9.11 -1.16 -10.11
CA GLY A 123 7.93 -1.39 -10.93
C GLY A 123 7.21 -0.09 -11.26
N THR A 124 6.19 -0.22 -12.08
CA THR A 124 5.34 0.90 -12.49
C THR A 124 4.11 0.96 -11.59
N LEU A 125 3.84 2.13 -11.06
CA LEU A 125 2.64 2.44 -10.30
C LEU A 125 1.72 3.32 -11.13
N THR A 126 0.45 2.93 -11.24
CA THR A 126 -0.57 3.64 -12.02
C THR A 126 -1.77 3.99 -11.14
N LEU A 127 -2.24 5.23 -11.23
CA LEU A 127 -3.47 5.70 -10.57
C LEU A 127 -4.65 5.66 -11.54
N PHE A 128 -5.81 5.29 -11.01
CA PHE A 128 -7.07 5.23 -11.75
C PHE A 128 -8.19 5.98 -11.03
N ILE A 129 -9.07 6.61 -11.80
CA ILE A 129 -10.39 7.09 -11.38
C ILE A 129 -11.39 6.54 -12.39
N ASP A 130 -12.36 5.72 -11.93
CA ASP A 130 -13.39 5.08 -12.76
C ASP A 130 -12.81 4.35 -13.98
N ASP A 131 -11.81 3.49 -13.76
CA ASP A 131 -11.09 2.70 -14.76
C ASP A 131 -10.27 3.53 -15.78
N GLU A 132 -10.23 4.86 -15.66
CA GLU A 132 -9.35 5.70 -16.48
C GLU A 132 -8.03 5.96 -15.77
N GLU A 133 -6.91 5.75 -16.46
CA GLU A 133 -5.58 6.11 -15.97
C GLU A 133 -5.46 7.62 -15.81
N VAL A 134 -5.05 8.07 -14.62
CA VAL A 134 -4.92 9.49 -14.26
C VAL A 134 -3.52 9.86 -13.77
N GLY A 135 -2.59 8.95 -13.81
CA GLY A 135 -1.19 9.20 -13.44
C GLY A 135 -0.41 7.92 -13.32
N CYS A 136 0.87 7.98 -13.66
CA CYS A 136 1.77 6.85 -13.49
C CYS A 136 3.18 7.31 -13.11
N GLY A 137 3.96 6.40 -12.55
CA GLY A 137 5.36 6.64 -12.18
C GLY A 137 6.09 5.36 -11.84
N GLU A 138 7.40 5.40 -11.98
CA GLU A 138 8.26 4.30 -11.53
C GLU A 138 8.52 4.47 -10.04
N ILE A 139 8.35 3.40 -9.27
CA ILE A 139 8.68 3.37 -7.85
C ILE A 139 9.50 2.12 -7.48
N VAL A 140 10.17 2.21 -6.36
CA VAL A 140 10.85 1.07 -5.72
C VAL A 140 10.17 0.78 -4.40
N THR A 141 9.65 -0.44 -4.24
CA THR A 141 9.08 -0.91 -2.98
C THR A 141 10.13 -1.58 -2.11
N GLN A 142 10.02 -1.42 -0.78
CA GLN A 142 10.97 -2.05 0.15
C GLN A 142 10.72 -3.56 0.28
N PRO A 143 11.78 -4.36 0.54
CA PRO A 143 11.66 -5.82 0.62
C PRO A 143 11.10 -6.33 1.94
N GLY A 144 11.10 -5.52 2.99
CA GLY A 144 10.71 -5.89 4.35
C GLY A 144 9.46 -5.18 4.85
N PRO A 145 9.04 -5.43 6.09
CA PRO A 145 7.88 -4.81 6.71
C PRO A 145 8.02 -3.28 6.79
N PHE A 146 6.90 -2.57 6.80
CA PHE A 146 6.86 -1.12 6.86
C PHE A 146 7.08 -0.61 8.28
N CYS A 147 6.59 -1.33 9.27
CA CYS A 147 6.58 -0.85 10.61
C CYS A 147 7.16 -1.85 11.61
N LEU A 148 8.19 -1.43 12.31
CA LEU A 148 8.71 -2.12 13.47
C LEU A 148 8.02 -1.67 14.78
N VAL A 149 7.16 -0.64 14.74
CA VAL A 149 6.69 0.10 15.92
C VAL A 149 5.16 0.20 16.01
N GLY A 150 4.40 -0.49 15.16
CA GLY A 150 2.96 -0.65 15.37
C GLY A 150 2.04 0.20 14.51
N ASP A 151 2.54 0.97 13.55
CA ASP A 151 1.69 1.65 12.57
C ASP A 151 1.13 0.61 11.58
N GLY A 152 -0.13 0.24 11.73
CA GLY A 152 -0.78 -0.78 10.93
C GLY A 152 -1.47 -0.24 9.68
N ILE A 153 -2.45 -0.99 9.18
CA ILE A 153 -3.32 -0.57 8.08
C ILE A 153 -4.49 0.21 8.64
N CYS A 154 -4.75 1.38 8.07
CA CYS A 154 -5.86 2.27 8.41
C CYS A 154 -6.69 2.60 7.17
N VAL A 155 -8.00 2.77 7.34
CA VAL A 155 -8.93 3.26 6.30
C VAL A 155 -9.60 4.53 6.78
N GLY A 156 -9.66 5.52 5.88
CA GLY A 156 -10.25 6.82 6.16
C GLY A 156 -9.42 7.75 7.04
N ARG A 157 -8.24 7.35 7.44
CA ARG A 157 -7.28 8.13 8.23
C ARG A 157 -5.89 7.53 8.18
N ASP A 158 -4.91 8.26 8.69
CA ASP A 158 -3.56 7.78 9.03
C ASP A 158 -3.39 7.97 10.54
N SER A 159 -3.47 6.91 11.33
CA SER A 159 -3.79 7.02 12.75
C SER A 159 -2.62 7.36 13.67
N ALA A 160 -1.41 7.00 13.30
CA ALA A 160 -0.25 7.15 14.21
C ALA A 160 0.75 8.19 13.69
N SER A 161 1.71 7.79 12.88
CA SER A 161 2.66 8.71 12.27
C SER A 161 2.39 8.83 10.76
N PRO A 162 2.43 10.04 10.17
CA PRO A 162 2.08 10.20 8.77
C PRO A 162 3.09 9.49 7.87
N VAL A 163 2.60 8.80 6.83
CA VAL A 163 3.44 8.18 5.80
C VAL A 163 4.26 9.22 5.05
N THR A 164 3.72 10.42 4.88
CA THR A 164 4.32 11.52 4.13
C THR A 164 4.20 12.85 4.87
N PRO A 165 5.15 13.78 4.73
CA PRO A 165 5.02 15.14 5.27
C PRO A 165 3.98 16.01 4.54
N GLU A 166 3.37 15.52 3.45
CA GLU A 166 2.33 16.22 2.71
C GLU A 166 1.08 16.48 3.56
N TYR A 167 0.87 15.73 4.63
CA TYR A 167 -0.23 15.94 5.57
C TYR A 167 0.20 15.70 7.02
N VAL A 168 -0.64 16.14 7.93
CA VAL A 168 -0.48 15.90 9.38
C VAL A 168 -1.51 14.83 9.78
N ALA A 169 -1.06 13.75 10.41
CA ALA A 169 -1.95 12.71 10.93
C ALA A 169 -2.95 13.30 11.94
N PRO A 170 -4.19 12.82 11.99
CA PRO A 170 -4.70 11.64 11.29
C PRO A 170 -5.17 11.90 9.86
N PHE A 171 -5.19 13.13 9.37
CA PHE A 171 -5.68 13.57 8.06
C PHE A 171 -6.92 12.77 7.62
N ALA A 172 -7.91 12.72 8.50
CA ALA A 172 -9.13 11.96 8.30
C ALA A 172 -9.88 12.43 7.04
N PHE A 173 -10.41 11.48 6.28
CA PHE A 173 -11.17 11.74 5.07
C PHE A 173 -12.42 12.56 5.40
N ARG A 174 -12.66 13.62 4.63
CA ARG A 174 -13.78 14.57 4.79
C ARG A 174 -14.30 15.00 3.44
N GLY A 175 -15.57 15.44 3.42
CA GLY A 175 -16.23 15.89 2.20
C GLY A 175 -16.72 14.74 1.33
N GLY A 176 -16.93 13.58 1.95
CA GLY A 176 -17.46 12.38 1.32
C GLY A 176 -17.41 11.19 2.28
N THR A 177 -17.70 10.02 1.76
CA THR A 177 -17.65 8.74 2.49
C THR A 177 -16.82 7.70 1.72
N ILE A 178 -16.28 6.73 2.45
CA ILE A 178 -15.60 5.56 1.90
C ILE A 178 -16.50 4.36 2.15
N ASP A 179 -16.86 3.61 1.11
CA ASP A 179 -17.60 2.36 1.26
C ASP A 179 -16.68 1.27 1.82
N LYS A 180 -15.63 0.95 1.10
CA LYS A 180 -14.59 0.00 1.51
C LYS A 180 -13.33 0.20 0.68
N VAL A 181 -12.24 -0.40 1.17
CA VAL A 181 -10.98 -0.54 0.44
C VAL A 181 -10.70 -2.01 0.21
N VAL A 182 -10.39 -2.36 -1.02
CA VAL A 182 -10.00 -3.70 -1.43
C VAL A 182 -8.53 -3.69 -1.80
N VAL A 183 -7.78 -4.64 -1.26
CA VAL A 183 -6.39 -4.88 -1.67
C VAL A 183 -6.30 -6.27 -2.29
N ASP A 184 -5.93 -6.32 -3.54
CA ASP A 184 -5.70 -7.56 -4.29
C ASP A 184 -4.21 -7.77 -4.51
N VAL A 185 -3.73 -8.96 -4.20
CA VAL A 185 -2.33 -9.39 -4.35
C VAL A 185 -2.26 -10.72 -5.11
N SER A 186 -3.21 -10.95 -6.01
CA SER A 186 -3.26 -12.15 -6.87
C SER A 186 -2.16 -12.18 -7.94
N GLY A 187 -1.48 -11.05 -8.16
CA GLY A 187 -0.33 -10.96 -9.06
C GLY A 187 0.83 -11.85 -8.59
N ASP A 188 1.63 -12.33 -9.55
CA ASP A 188 2.77 -13.19 -9.28
C ASP A 188 3.76 -12.49 -8.33
N ARG A 189 4.17 -13.23 -7.30
CA ARG A 189 5.22 -12.77 -6.42
C ARG A 189 6.56 -12.95 -7.11
N TYR A 190 7.35 -11.87 -7.21
CA TYR A 190 8.74 -12.00 -7.61
C TYR A 190 9.53 -12.75 -6.51
N VAL A 191 10.16 -13.86 -6.88
CA VAL A 191 11.01 -14.63 -5.97
C VAL A 191 12.45 -14.55 -6.47
N ASP A 192 13.28 -13.77 -5.78
CA ASP A 192 14.73 -13.80 -5.99
C ASP A 192 15.34 -14.98 -5.23
N HIS A 193 15.43 -16.12 -5.91
CA HIS A 193 15.99 -17.34 -5.35
C HIS A 193 17.47 -17.18 -4.97
N GLU A 194 18.23 -16.35 -5.65
CA GLU A 194 19.65 -16.13 -5.37
C GLU A 194 19.83 -15.32 -4.08
N ALA A 195 19.06 -14.25 -3.90
CA ALA A 195 19.07 -13.47 -2.66
C ALA A 195 18.57 -14.29 -1.47
N GLN A 196 17.58 -15.14 -1.67
CA GLN A 196 17.04 -16.02 -0.64
C GLN A 196 18.08 -17.06 -0.18
N VAL A 197 18.79 -17.69 -1.12
CA VAL A 197 19.87 -18.63 -0.80
C VAL A 197 21.02 -17.93 -0.12
N ARG A 198 21.42 -16.72 -0.55
CA ARG A 198 22.46 -15.94 0.12
C ARG A 198 22.10 -15.59 1.56
N ALA A 199 20.84 -15.22 1.81
CA ALA A 199 20.35 -14.96 3.16
C ALA A 199 20.44 -16.19 4.07
N TRP A 200 20.14 -17.38 3.54
CA TRP A 200 20.27 -18.62 4.32
C TRP A 200 21.71 -18.95 4.72
N PHE A 201 22.69 -18.69 3.84
CA PHE A 201 24.10 -18.92 4.12
C PHE A 201 24.74 -17.82 4.99
N ALA A 202 24.08 -16.69 5.20
CA ALA A 202 24.59 -15.61 6.06
C ALA A 202 24.19 -15.76 7.54
N ILE A 203 23.45 -16.81 7.89
CA ILE A 203 22.92 -17.06 9.25
C ILE A 203 23.83 -18.03 10.07
N ASP A 204 24.93 -18.55 9.51
CA ASP A 204 25.88 -19.40 10.21
C ASP A 204 27.00 -18.62 10.93
#